data_8f68d7a192c6ab6f4dda543ce055b14b
#
_entry.id   8f68d7a192c6ab6f4dda543ce055b14b
#
_cell.length_a   1.000
_cell.length_b   1.000
_cell.length_c   1.000
_cell.angle_alpha   90.00
_cell.angle_beta   90.00
_cell.angle_gamma   90.00
#
_symmetry.space_group_name_H-M   'P 1'
#
loop_
_entity.id
_entity.type
_entity.pdbx_description
1 polymer ?
#
loop_
_entity_poly.entity_id
_entity_poly.type
_entity_poly.pdbx_seq_one_letter_code
_entity_poly.pdbx_strand_id
1 'polypeptide(L)'
;MASCSIIYRTQAGSVASGIESRDAAAVSGKDNTAPVAVMEIYQQNSDGYYVNAGNPVYLTAENSFDPDCDDLAYSWDIPGLAGSGSMALEHIFTETGIYTVVLTVSDGITDTAVKKRIEVVDIDSSIVITREHSITVEIQYTFTNNGPGDVQELFCLMEVPRTYLPFQEVLERRSNYREGDQLIQDGFNTIARFNLGSLQEGKTRTAYINCDTLLYEYHFASPGGTGDYLPGDSDIAAYTGSEYYIDSDSNIIRSAARTAAGDLSSPGERAERLYELVTGALEYDYSRLGEGKMGYNHASQILQDGLGVCTDYSVLYAALCRASGIPAIVVQGIPVFSILNESGRQLSYGHAWVEIKLPGYGWIPVDVTSEEEFMGYNYFLNLQTYKGSGIFYRSLDIEGEKFYPNSIYYTWTGESEPVINQDISYRVKGLKAEDMDVYRDSDFLDKAGLALSEYNNAINHVNNAHGQGWIFDDPAHIAIEETLLQRLMELSTILEETQAYSGQTSSKEELVGISREIIDAKKKQIDCMRASDYDCNMSYNTIFNDAVDRLFEHYNLMVESYNDKY
;
A
#
# COMPACT_ATOMS: atom_id res chain seq x y z
N MET A 1 -0.37 9.87 -0.24
CA MET A 1 0.46 10.17 0.93
C MET A 1 1.59 11.07 0.50
N ALA A 2 1.69 12.29 1.03
CA ALA A 2 3.00 12.90 1.03
C ALA A 2 3.89 11.96 1.86
N SER A 3 4.80 11.24 1.23
CA SER A 3 5.79 10.44 1.96
C SER A 3 6.51 11.41 2.90
N CYS A 4 6.45 11.13 4.20
CA CYS A 4 7.13 11.95 5.19
C CYS A 4 8.64 11.71 5.01
N SER A 5 9.28 12.52 4.17
CA SER A 5 10.72 12.45 3.97
C SER A 5 11.41 13.06 5.19
N ILE A 6 12.22 12.25 5.85
CA ILE A 6 13.07 12.74 6.92
C ILE A 6 14.29 13.36 6.25
N ILE A 7 14.55 14.63 6.51
CA ILE A 7 15.71 15.36 6.00
C ILE A 7 16.83 15.25 7.02
N TYR A 8 17.95 14.61 6.63
CA TYR A 8 19.17 14.58 7.41
C TYR A 8 20.18 15.55 6.85
N ARG A 9 20.84 16.31 7.72
CA ARG A 9 21.60 17.51 7.37
C ARG A 9 22.98 17.47 8.02
N THR A 10 24.02 17.62 7.20
CA THR A 10 25.38 17.80 7.71
C THR A 10 26.00 19.06 7.11
N GLN A 11 26.56 19.92 7.95
CA GLN A 11 27.32 21.07 7.50
C GLN A 11 28.72 20.64 7.10
N ALA A 12 29.15 20.93 5.87
CA ALA A 12 30.50 20.63 5.42
C ALA A 12 31.54 21.44 6.23
N GLY A 13 32.35 20.75 6.99
CA GLY A 13 33.53 21.34 7.54
C GLY A 13 34.47 21.81 6.40
N SER A 14 35.10 22.97 6.55
CA SER A 14 35.98 23.54 5.55
C SER A 14 37.15 22.60 5.27
N VAL A 15 37.08 21.82 4.18
CA VAL A 15 38.23 21.09 3.64
C VAL A 15 38.79 21.90 2.47
N ALA A 16 40.05 22.28 2.64
CA ALA A 16 40.76 23.11 1.68
C ALA A 16 40.92 22.42 0.32
N SER A 17 40.72 23.19 -0.71
CA SER A 17 40.92 22.93 -2.13
C SER A 17 42.18 22.12 -2.48
N GLY A 18 41.97 21.06 -3.27
CA GLY A 18 43.04 20.33 -3.94
C GLY A 18 42.44 19.35 -4.95
N ILE A 19 41.84 19.85 -6.03
CA ILE A 19 41.55 19.00 -7.19
C ILE A 19 42.62 19.30 -8.24
N GLU A 20 43.63 18.45 -8.30
CA GLU A 20 44.50 18.32 -9.47
C GLU A 20 43.84 17.40 -10.50
N SER A 21 43.80 17.86 -11.75
CA SER A 21 43.42 17.07 -12.93
C SER A 21 44.31 15.82 -13.01
N ARG A 22 43.75 14.65 -12.96
CA ARG A 22 44.45 13.39 -13.24
C ARG A 22 44.26 13.00 -14.71
N ASP A 23 45.34 13.09 -15.45
CA ASP A 23 45.54 12.46 -16.74
C ASP A 23 45.50 10.92 -16.59
N ALA A 24 44.95 10.25 -17.62
CA ALA A 24 44.91 8.80 -17.72
C ALA A 24 46.32 8.20 -17.72
N ALA A 25 46.81 7.75 -16.57
CA ALA A 25 47.97 6.91 -16.44
C ALA A 25 47.59 5.64 -15.68
N ALA A 26 48.08 4.52 -16.19
CA ALA A 26 47.86 3.17 -15.71
C ALA A 26 47.74 3.03 -14.18
N VAL A 27 46.58 2.56 -13.73
CA VAL A 27 46.30 2.29 -12.31
C VAL A 27 46.93 0.94 -11.97
N SER A 28 48.11 0.98 -11.39
CA SER A 28 48.66 -0.11 -10.59
C SER A 28 48.53 0.29 -9.13
N GLY A 29 47.56 -0.33 -8.42
CA GLY A 29 47.36 -0.18 -6.98
C GLY A 29 46.04 0.51 -6.58
N LYS A 30 44.92 0.13 -7.17
CA LYS A 30 43.63 0.39 -6.58
C LYS A 30 43.45 -0.62 -5.43
N ASP A 31 43.07 -0.16 -4.27
CA ASP A 31 42.64 -1.06 -3.20
C ASP A 31 41.40 -1.80 -3.69
N ASN A 32 41.41 -3.13 -3.67
CA ASN A 32 40.27 -3.95 -4.10
C ASN A 32 39.10 -3.74 -3.14
N THR A 33 37.94 -3.47 -3.70
CA THR A 33 36.68 -3.40 -2.97
C THR A 33 35.98 -4.75 -3.10
N ALA A 34 35.52 -5.32 -2.00
CA ALA A 34 34.87 -6.61 -2.03
C ALA A 34 33.55 -6.54 -2.83
N PRO A 35 33.19 -7.63 -3.54
CA PRO A 35 31.94 -7.69 -4.30
C PRO A 35 30.71 -7.61 -3.38
N VAL A 36 29.63 -7.09 -3.91
CA VAL A 36 28.33 -7.07 -3.25
C VAL A 36 27.53 -8.27 -3.70
N ALA A 37 27.26 -9.19 -2.79
CA ALA A 37 26.47 -10.39 -3.04
C ALA A 37 24.98 -10.09 -2.85
N VAL A 38 24.18 -10.30 -3.90
CA VAL A 38 22.73 -10.15 -3.88
C VAL A 38 22.09 -11.48 -4.29
N MET A 39 21.30 -12.06 -3.36
CA MET A 39 20.59 -13.31 -3.58
C MET A 39 19.11 -13.04 -3.70
N GLU A 40 18.50 -13.45 -4.80
CA GLU A 40 17.06 -13.47 -5.00
C GLU A 40 16.58 -14.92 -5.13
N ILE A 41 15.45 -15.20 -4.50
CA ILE A 41 14.85 -16.55 -4.46
C ILE A 41 13.38 -16.39 -4.75
N TYR A 42 12.90 -17.06 -5.79
CA TYR A 42 11.47 -17.05 -6.13
C TYR A 42 11.03 -18.37 -6.75
N GLN A 43 9.75 -18.63 -6.60
CA GLN A 43 9.06 -19.77 -7.13
C GLN A 43 7.81 -19.28 -7.86
N GLN A 44 7.36 -19.99 -8.87
CA GLN A 44 6.05 -19.75 -9.43
C GLN A 44 5.00 -19.91 -8.30
N ASN A 45 4.19 -18.88 -8.07
CA ASN A 45 3.22 -18.78 -6.99
C ASN A 45 3.82 -18.60 -5.58
N SER A 46 5.01 -17.97 -5.47
CA SER A 46 5.55 -17.57 -4.17
C SER A 46 6.32 -16.26 -4.27
N ASP A 47 6.56 -15.62 -3.13
CA ASP A 47 7.17 -14.30 -3.03
C ASP A 47 8.66 -14.32 -2.63
N GLY A 48 9.24 -15.51 -2.52
CA GLY A 48 10.62 -15.68 -2.08
C GLY A 48 10.82 -15.72 -0.55
N TYR A 49 9.77 -15.58 0.25
CA TYR A 49 9.81 -15.75 1.71
C TYR A 49 9.46 -17.16 2.12
N TYR A 50 8.62 -17.81 1.37
CA TYR A 50 8.31 -19.22 1.47
C TYR A 50 8.28 -19.84 0.09
N VAL A 51 8.46 -21.12 -0.01
CA VAL A 51 8.41 -21.89 -1.25
C VAL A 51 7.56 -23.15 -1.05
N ASN A 52 6.92 -23.62 -2.12
CA ASN A 52 6.17 -24.88 -2.09
C ASN A 52 7.09 -26.08 -2.24
N ALA A 53 6.94 -27.05 -1.35
CA ALA A 53 7.60 -28.34 -1.48
C ALA A 53 7.22 -29.00 -2.82
N GLY A 54 8.21 -29.60 -3.46
CA GLY A 54 8.03 -30.29 -4.74
C GLY A 54 7.98 -29.43 -5.99
N ASN A 55 7.93 -28.11 -5.86
CA ASN A 55 7.94 -27.19 -7.00
C ASN A 55 9.33 -26.60 -7.27
N PRO A 56 9.65 -26.26 -8.53
CA PRO A 56 10.90 -25.57 -8.85
C PRO A 56 11.01 -24.22 -8.16
N VAL A 57 12.16 -23.95 -7.57
CA VAL A 57 12.55 -22.66 -6.98
C VAL A 57 13.68 -22.10 -7.80
N TYR A 58 13.55 -20.87 -8.24
CA TYR A 58 14.59 -20.17 -8.99
C TYR A 58 15.41 -19.29 -8.04
N LEU A 59 16.71 -19.47 -8.11
CA LEU A 59 17.68 -18.72 -7.31
C LEU A 59 18.58 -17.98 -8.27
N THR A 60 18.78 -16.67 -8.05
CA THR A 60 19.66 -15.87 -8.89
C THR A 60 20.54 -14.93 -8.09
N ALA A 61 21.72 -14.70 -8.62
CA ALA A 61 22.73 -13.74 -8.15
C ALA A 61 22.93 -12.60 -9.16
N GLU A 62 22.04 -12.43 -10.15
CA GLU A 62 22.24 -11.51 -11.28
C GLU A 62 22.35 -10.03 -10.86
N ASN A 63 21.83 -9.68 -9.70
CA ASN A 63 21.95 -8.34 -9.13
C ASN A 63 23.19 -8.17 -8.23
N SER A 64 24.06 -9.19 -8.13
CA SER A 64 25.37 -9.04 -7.52
C SER A 64 26.28 -8.23 -8.41
N PHE A 65 27.12 -7.40 -7.82
CA PHE A 65 28.04 -6.55 -8.58
C PHE A 65 29.37 -6.35 -7.84
N ASP A 66 30.38 -6.00 -8.61
CA ASP A 66 31.67 -5.56 -8.08
C ASP A 66 31.83 -4.04 -8.26
N PRO A 67 32.17 -3.28 -7.18
CA PRO A 67 32.36 -1.84 -7.28
C PRO A 67 33.54 -1.41 -8.17
N ASP A 68 34.50 -2.32 -8.36
CA ASP A 68 35.69 -2.10 -9.21
C ASP A 68 35.47 -2.63 -10.64
N CYS A 69 34.30 -3.23 -10.90
CA CYS A 69 33.90 -3.86 -12.16
C CYS A 69 34.73 -5.10 -12.50
N ASP A 70 35.19 -5.85 -11.52
CA ASP A 70 35.86 -7.12 -11.70
C ASP A 70 34.89 -8.25 -12.04
N ASP A 71 35.36 -9.28 -12.75
CA ASP A 71 34.55 -10.44 -13.11
C ASP A 71 34.17 -11.25 -11.89
N LEU A 72 32.88 -11.59 -11.75
CA LEU A 72 32.34 -12.30 -10.61
C LEU A 72 32.23 -13.82 -10.83
N ALA A 73 32.63 -14.56 -9.81
CA ALA A 73 32.37 -15.99 -9.67
C ALA A 73 31.36 -16.23 -8.54
N TYR A 74 30.51 -17.26 -8.73
CA TYR A 74 29.40 -17.57 -7.84
C TYR A 74 29.57 -18.96 -7.21
N SER A 75 29.12 -19.13 -5.98
CA SER A 75 29.06 -20.44 -5.32
C SER A 75 27.83 -20.51 -4.42
N TRP A 76 27.02 -21.54 -4.63
CA TRP A 76 25.80 -21.80 -3.86
C TRP A 76 25.99 -22.98 -2.93
N ASP A 77 25.62 -22.80 -1.65
CA ASP A 77 25.47 -23.89 -0.67
C ASP A 77 23.98 -24.01 -0.33
N ILE A 78 23.35 -25.04 -0.87
CA ILE A 78 21.91 -25.32 -0.73
C ILE A 78 21.78 -26.76 -0.20
N PRO A 79 21.06 -26.98 0.90
CA PRO A 79 20.81 -28.33 1.40
C PRO A 79 20.20 -29.23 0.32
N GLY A 80 20.88 -30.35 0.03
CA GLY A 80 20.47 -31.29 -1.00
C GLY A 80 21.04 -31.05 -2.40
N LEU A 81 21.80 -29.96 -2.63
CA LEU A 81 22.48 -29.66 -3.89
C LEU A 81 23.99 -29.65 -3.68
N ALA A 82 24.74 -30.42 -4.48
CA ALA A 82 26.20 -30.27 -4.54
C ALA A 82 26.52 -28.96 -5.25
N GLY A 83 27.37 -28.12 -4.63
CA GLY A 83 27.66 -26.73 -4.98
C GLY A 83 27.61 -26.38 -6.48
N SER A 84 26.96 -25.29 -6.80
CA SER A 84 26.81 -24.76 -8.16
C SER A 84 27.60 -23.46 -8.31
N GLY A 85 28.28 -23.28 -9.45
CA GLY A 85 28.98 -22.06 -9.83
C GLY A 85 28.19 -21.16 -10.80
N SER A 86 26.93 -21.48 -11.05
CA SER A 86 26.08 -20.69 -11.95
C SER A 86 25.60 -19.39 -11.29
N MET A 87 25.47 -18.32 -12.06
CA MET A 87 24.87 -17.06 -11.61
C MET A 87 23.38 -17.26 -11.21
N ALA A 88 22.68 -18.16 -11.91
CA ALA A 88 21.33 -18.57 -11.59
C ALA A 88 21.15 -20.07 -11.69
N LEU A 89 20.24 -20.62 -10.89
CA LEU A 89 19.93 -22.06 -10.90
C LEU A 89 18.48 -22.34 -10.46
N GLU A 90 18.02 -23.54 -10.76
CA GLU A 90 16.75 -24.07 -10.30
C GLU A 90 17.01 -25.17 -9.27
N HIS A 91 16.23 -25.21 -8.19
CA HIS A 91 16.29 -26.25 -7.16
C HIS A 91 14.87 -26.65 -6.73
N ILE A 92 14.70 -27.89 -6.27
CA ILE A 92 13.43 -28.41 -5.76
C ILE A 92 13.65 -28.89 -4.32
N PHE A 93 12.99 -28.21 -3.37
CA PHE A 93 12.89 -28.71 -1.99
C PHE A 93 11.74 -29.72 -1.93
N THR A 94 12.02 -30.94 -1.55
CA THR A 94 11.03 -32.04 -1.54
C THR A 94 10.31 -32.20 -0.20
N GLU A 95 10.84 -31.63 0.87
CA GLU A 95 10.30 -31.74 2.22
C GLU A 95 10.05 -30.36 2.82
N THR A 96 9.00 -30.23 3.61
CA THR A 96 8.71 -29.01 4.37
C THR A 96 9.75 -28.77 5.47
N GLY A 97 10.04 -27.52 5.76
CA GLY A 97 11.02 -27.16 6.79
C GLY A 97 11.66 -25.81 6.56
N ILE A 98 12.62 -25.49 7.41
CA ILE A 98 13.40 -24.24 7.30
C ILE A 98 14.80 -24.58 6.79
N TYR A 99 15.15 -24.04 5.64
CA TYR A 99 16.43 -24.26 4.97
C TYR A 99 17.27 -22.98 5.01
N THR A 100 18.57 -23.11 5.13
CA THR A 100 19.50 -21.98 4.97
C THR A 100 20.21 -22.15 3.64
N VAL A 101 20.06 -21.18 2.76
CA VAL A 101 20.78 -21.07 1.49
C VAL A 101 21.87 -20.02 1.63
N VAL A 102 23.07 -20.34 1.13
CA VAL A 102 24.21 -19.43 1.12
C VAL A 102 24.66 -19.19 -0.32
N LEU A 103 24.75 -17.93 -0.71
CA LEU A 103 25.42 -17.48 -1.92
C LEU A 103 26.75 -16.84 -1.54
N THR A 104 27.85 -17.31 -2.13
CA THR A 104 29.16 -16.64 -2.07
C THR A 104 29.49 -16.09 -3.45
N VAL A 105 29.82 -14.81 -3.50
CA VAL A 105 30.26 -14.08 -4.69
C VAL A 105 31.73 -13.69 -4.51
N SER A 106 32.55 -13.95 -5.50
CA SER A 106 34.01 -13.73 -5.48
C SER A 106 34.45 -12.92 -6.69
N ASP A 107 35.30 -11.94 -6.51
CA ASP A 107 36.04 -11.19 -7.54
C ASP A 107 37.41 -11.82 -7.87
N GLY A 108 37.70 -12.96 -7.24
CA GLY A 108 38.99 -13.65 -7.34
C GLY A 108 40.05 -13.15 -6.37
N ILE A 109 39.78 -12.10 -5.58
CA ILE A 109 40.65 -11.52 -4.55
C ILE A 109 39.98 -11.61 -3.18
N THR A 110 38.69 -11.25 -3.12
CA THR A 110 37.83 -11.27 -1.93
C THR A 110 36.52 -11.99 -2.19
N ASP A 111 35.94 -12.53 -1.13
CA ASP A 111 34.66 -13.23 -1.18
C ASP A 111 33.65 -12.54 -0.27
N THR A 112 32.42 -12.39 -0.75
CA THR A 112 31.29 -11.93 0.05
C THR A 112 30.19 -12.99 0.06
N ALA A 113 29.70 -13.35 1.24
CA ALA A 113 28.64 -14.33 1.38
C ALA A 113 27.36 -13.72 1.94
N VAL A 114 26.23 -14.06 1.34
CA VAL A 114 24.89 -13.73 1.83
C VAL A 114 24.15 -15.01 2.15
N LYS A 115 23.39 -15.00 3.26
CA LYS A 115 22.58 -16.14 3.72
C LYS A 115 21.12 -15.76 3.75
N LYS A 116 20.26 -16.67 3.25
CA LYS A 116 18.81 -16.56 3.41
C LYS A 116 18.24 -17.81 4.02
N ARG A 117 17.29 -17.61 4.92
CA ARG A 117 16.44 -18.71 5.43
C ARG A 117 15.20 -18.76 4.56
N ILE A 118 14.88 -19.97 4.10
CA ILE A 118 13.71 -20.26 3.27
C ILE A 118 12.81 -21.17 4.10
N GLU A 119 11.55 -20.80 4.21
CA GLU A 119 10.50 -21.67 4.71
C GLU A 119 9.90 -22.44 3.54
N VAL A 120 10.03 -23.76 3.57
CA VAL A 120 9.41 -24.66 2.58
C VAL A 120 8.15 -25.21 3.20
N VAL A 121 7.02 -24.93 2.57
CA VAL A 121 5.67 -25.30 3.02
C VAL A 121 4.98 -26.19 1.99
N ASP A 122 3.99 -26.93 2.41
CA ASP A 122 3.08 -27.63 1.50
C ASP A 122 1.80 -26.78 1.39
N ILE A 123 1.78 -25.91 0.38
CA ILE A 123 0.60 -25.12 0.09
C ILE A 123 -0.23 -25.88 -0.93
N ASP A 124 -1.34 -26.44 -0.51
CA ASP A 124 -2.43 -26.75 -1.44
C ASP A 124 -2.75 -25.45 -2.20
N SER A 125 -2.85 -25.47 -3.52
CA SER A 125 -2.94 -24.32 -4.43
C SER A 125 -4.13 -23.40 -4.09
N SER A 126 -3.99 -22.65 -3.02
CA SER A 126 -5.07 -21.84 -2.43
C SER A 126 -5.10 -20.41 -2.96
N ILE A 127 -4.06 -19.99 -3.69
CA ILE A 127 -4.04 -18.69 -4.38
C ILE A 127 -4.29 -18.96 -5.86
N VAL A 128 -5.40 -18.45 -6.37
CA VAL A 128 -5.79 -18.58 -7.78
C VAL A 128 -5.50 -17.26 -8.48
N ILE A 129 -4.55 -17.28 -9.41
CA ILE A 129 -4.29 -16.14 -10.29
C ILE A 129 -5.36 -16.13 -11.38
N THR A 130 -6.10 -15.03 -11.48
CA THR A 130 -7.19 -14.87 -12.43
C THR A 130 -6.79 -14.05 -13.64
N ARG A 131 -5.88 -13.08 -13.47
CA ARG A 131 -5.42 -12.20 -14.53
C ARG A 131 -4.02 -11.67 -14.27
N GLU A 132 -3.34 -11.27 -15.34
CA GLU A 132 -2.03 -10.61 -15.34
C GLU A 132 -2.14 -9.25 -16.02
N HIS A 133 -1.56 -8.23 -15.37
CA HIS A 133 -1.50 -6.87 -15.89
C HIS A 133 -0.05 -6.44 -16.09
N SER A 134 0.32 -6.17 -17.34
CA SER A 134 1.63 -5.60 -17.68
C SER A 134 1.56 -4.08 -17.62
N ILE A 135 2.32 -3.48 -16.73
CA ILE A 135 2.37 -2.02 -16.54
C ILE A 135 3.81 -1.52 -16.48
N THR A 136 4.00 -0.25 -16.84
CA THR A 136 5.22 0.50 -16.52
C THR A 136 4.90 1.54 -15.45
N VAL A 137 5.55 1.45 -14.31
CA VAL A 137 5.44 2.45 -13.24
C VAL A 137 6.66 3.37 -13.28
N GLU A 138 6.43 4.67 -13.42
CA GLU A 138 7.45 5.72 -13.28
C GLU A 138 7.37 6.31 -11.88
N ILE A 139 8.45 6.22 -11.12
CA ILE A 139 8.63 6.86 -9.82
C ILE A 139 9.60 8.00 -10.00
N GLN A 140 9.19 9.21 -9.62
CA GLN A 140 10.00 10.41 -9.81
C GLN A 140 10.08 11.21 -8.51
N TYR A 141 11.31 11.54 -8.12
CA TYR A 141 11.62 12.43 -7.00
C TYR A 141 12.25 13.71 -7.56
N THR A 142 11.64 14.85 -7.29
CA THR A 142 12.08 16.16 -7.76
C THR A 142 12.45 17.04 -6.58
N PHE A 143 13.64 17.64 -6.63
CA PHE A 143 14.19 18.46 -5.56
C PHE A 143 14.46 19.87 -6.07
N THR A 144 13.88 20.87 -5.42
CA THR A 144 14.09 22.29 -5.75
C THR A 144 14.75 22.99 -4.58
N ASN A 145 15.89 23.63 -4.84
CA ASN A 145 16.56 24.47 -3.85
C ASN A 145 15.94 25.89 -3.88
N ASN A 146 15.19 26.22 -2.84
CA ASN A 146 14.57 27.54 -2.69
C ASN A 146 15.46 28.57 -1.98
N GLY A 147 16.75 28.23 -1.76
CA GLY A 147 17.72 29.08 -1.07
C GLY A 147 17.60 29.03 0.46
N PRO A 148 18.37 29.84 1.15
CA PRO A 148 19.49 30.60 0.61
C PRO A 148 20.72 29.71 0.33
N GLY A 149 21.41 30.02 -0.77
CA GLY A 149 22.70 29.40 -1.10
C GLY A 149 22.61 28.05 -1.79
N ASP A 150 23.78 27.50 -2.08
CA ASP A 150 23.94 26.30 -2.89
C ASP A 150 24.16 25.03 -2.04
N VAL A 151 23.52 23.94 -2.46
CA VAL A 151 23.83 22.59 -2.01
C VAL A 151 25.07 22.10 -2.77
N GLN A 152 26.04 21.55 -2.04
CA GLN A 152 27.28 21.06 -2.63
C GLN A 152 27.13 19.63 -3.12
N GLU A 153 26.47 18.80 -2.32
CA GLU A 153 26.20 17.41 -2.60
C GLU A 153 24.77 17.08 -2.15
N LEU A 154 24.02 16.45 -3.04
CA LEU A 154 22.65 15.99 -2.79
C LEU A 154 22.54 14.53 -3.22
N PHE A 155 22.05 13.68 -2.36
CA PHE A 155 21.60 12.35 -2.74
C PHE A 155 20.27 12.00 -2.07
N CYS A 156 19.53 11.07 -2.69
CA CYS A 156 18.26 10.58 -2.17
C CYS A 156 18.22 9.05 -2.17
N LEU A 157 17.40 8.51 -1.30
CA LEU A 157 17.05 7.10 -1.21
C LEU A 157 15.60 6.92 -1.64
N MET A 158 15.40 6.24 -2.76
CA MET A 158 14.10 5.99 -3.37
C MET A 158 13.72 4.53 -3.16
N GLU A 159 12.53 4.29 -2.65
CA GLU A 159 11.94 2.96 -2.63
C GLU A 159 11.58 2.50 -4.04
N VAL A 160 11.91 1.26 -4.38
CA VAL A 160 11.72 0.71 -5.73
C VAL A 160 10.94 -0.59 -5.65
N PRO A 161 9.96 -0.81 -6.54
CA PRO A 161 9.29 -2.09 -6.63
C PRO A 161 10.29 -3.24 -6.84
N ARG A 162 10.03 -4.36 -6.20
CA ARG A 162 10.75 -5.62 -6.41
C ARG A 162 9.77 -6.74 -6.75
N THR A 163 10.30 -7.84 -7.26
CA THR A 163 9.52 -9.06 -7.48
C THR A 163 9.03 -9.62 -6.13
N TYR A 164 7.74 -9.92 -6.08
CA TYR A 164 7.01 -10.40 -4.91
C TYR A 164 5.91 -11.37 -5.35
N LEU A 165 6.32 -12.55 -5.81
CA LEU A 165 5.39 -13.56 -6.33
C LEU A 165 4.52 -14.16 -5.20
N PRO A 166 3.24 -14.50 -5.50
CA PRO A 166 2.59 -14.41 -6.81
C PRO A 166 1.88 -13.08 -7.07
N PHE A 167 2.21 -12.01 -6.35
CA PHE A 167 1.44 -10.76 -6.34
C PHE A 167 1.97 -9.74 -7.35
N GLN A 168 3.29 -9.66 -7.51
CA GLN A 168 3.94 -8.78 -8.49
C GLN A 168 5.27 -9.34 -8.97
N GLU A 169 5.64 -9.01 -10.21
CA GLU A 169 6.94 -9.35 -10.79
C GLU A 169 7.53 -8.13 -11.50
N VAL A 170 8.75 -7.78 -11.19
CA VAL A 170 9.48 -6.70 -11.85
C VAL A 170 10.36 -7.27 -12.96
N LEU A 171 10.01 -6.98 -14.21
CA LEU A 171 10.69 -7.49 -15.39
C LEU A 171 11.93 -6.67 -15.75
N GLU A 172 11.85 -5.35 -15.61
CA GLU A 172 12.93 -4.45 -15.98
C GLU A 172 12.87 -3.15 -15.18
N ARG A 173 14.04 -2.61 -14.84
CA ARG A 173 14.18 -1.28 -14.25
C ARG A 173 15.04 -0.41 -15.14
N ARG A 174 14.56 0.77 -15.49
CA ARG A 174 15.28 1.80 -16.26
C ARG A 174 15.26 3.11 -15.49
N SER A 175 16.40 3.73 -15.31
CA SER A 175 16.53 4.94 -14.49
C SER A 175 17.51 5.94 -15.12
N ASN A 176 17.64 7.11 -14.50
CA ASN A 176 18.68 8.07 -14.82
C ASN A 176 19.93 7.90 -13.91
N TYR A 177 20.28 6.65 -13.59
CA TYR A 177 21.47 6.31 -12.82
C TYR A 177 22.74 6.92 -13.41
N ARG A 178 23.66 7.27 -12.52
CA ARG A 178 24.95 7.83 -12.83
C ARG A 178 26.04 7.06 -12.08
N GLU A 179 27.30 7.36 -12.40
CA GLU A 179 28.42 6.87 -11.59
C GLU A 179 28.23 7.27 -10.12
N GLY A 180 28.36 6.30 -9.20
CA GLY A 180 28.13 6.46 -7.77
C GLY A 180 26.69 6.22 -7.28
N ASP A 181 25.75 5.93 -8.19
CA ASP A 181 24.40 5.46 -7.80
C ASP A 181 24.45 3.97 -7.44
N GLN A 182 23.59 3.56 -6.53
CA GLN A 182 23.57 2.19 -6.00
C GLN A 182 22.14 1.67 -5.86
N LEU A 183 21.95 0.37 -6.10
CA LEU A 183 20.78 -0.39 -5.62
C LEU A 183 21.16 -1.10 -4.33
N ILE A 184 20.44 -0.85 -3.27
CA ILE A 184 20.69 -1.39 -1.94
C ILE A 184 19.59 -2.37 -1.63
N GLN A 185 19.98 -3.61 -1.27
CA GLN A 185 19.03 -4.62 -0.79
C GLN A 185 18.98 -4.55 0.74
N ASP A 186 17.80 -4.36 1.31
CA ASP A 186 17.56 -4.39 2.75
C ASP A 186 16.42 -5.33 3.09
N GLY A 187 16.74 -6.57 3.36
CA GLY A 187 15.76 -7.60 3.69
C GLY A 187 14.70 -7.75 2.60
N PHE A 188 13.52 -7.21 2.88
CA PHE A 188 12.39 -7.26 1.95
C PHE A 188 12.41 -6.18 0.87
N ASN A 189 13.34 -5.23 0.90
CA ASN A 189 13.23 -4.00 0.11
C ASN A 189 14.39 -3.82 -0.84
N THR A 190 14.11 -3.13 -1.95
CA THR A 190 15.13 -2.57 -2.85
C THR A 190 15.07 -1.06 -2.76
N ILE A 191 16.19 -0.43 -2.46
CA ILE A 191 16.33 1.01 -2.32
C ILE A 191 17.33 1.51 -3.35
N ALA A 192 16.92 2.48 -4.17
CA ALA A 192 17.82 3.13 -5.11
C ALA A 192 18.43 4.38 -4.47
N ARG A 193 19.76 4.41 -4.34
CA ARG A 193 20.51 5.61 -3.95
C ARG A 193 20.92 6.38 -5.19
N PHE A 194 20.44 7.61 -5.34
CA PHE A 194 20.81 8.51 -6.43
C PHE A 194 21.74 9.61 -5.91
N ASN A 195 22.91 9.76 -6.55
CA ASN A 195 23.78 10.90 -6.34
C ASN A 195 23.41 12.00 -7.36
N LEU A 196 22.77 13.06 -6.89
CA LEU A 196 22.30 14.16 -7.72
C LEU A 196 23.32 15.31 -7.86
N GLY A 197 24.44 15.21 -7.15
CA GLY A 197 25.50 16.20 -7.14
C GLY A 197 25.08 17.55 -6.56
N SER A 198 25.66 18.63 -7.05
CA SER A 198 25.34 19.97 -6.56
C SER A 198 23.97 20.47 -7.05
N LEU A 199 23.31 21.27 -6.21
CA LEU A 199 22.03 21.91 -6.53
C LEU A 199 22.08 23.39 -6.15
N GLN A 200 22.25 24.23 -7.15
CA GLN A 200 22.29 25.68 -6.97
C GLN A 200 20.94 26.25 -6.54
N GLU A 201 20.97 27.39 -5.88
CA GLU A 201 19.76 28.15 -5.54
C GLU A 201 18.88 28.41 -6.76
N GLY A 202 17.59 28.22 -6.62
CA GLY A 202 16.58 28.34 -7.67
C GLY A 202 16.61 27.23 -8.74
N LYS A 203 17.41 26.18 -8.56
CA LYS A 203 17.48 25.06 -9.52
C LYS A 203 16.80 23.82 -8.99
N THR A 204 16.54 22.89 -9.91
CA THR A 204 15.87 21.62 -9.67
C THR A 204 16.75 20.44 -10.13
N ARG A 205 16.65 19.32 -9.42
CA ARG A 205 17.21 18.01 -9.79
C ARG A 205 16.11 16.95 -9.67
N THR A 206 16.20 15.96 -10.53
CA THR A 206 15.22 14.85 -10.57
C THR A 206 15.94 13.51 -10.63
N ALA A 207 15.56 12.61 -9.73
CA ALA A 207 15.81 11.19 -9.82
C ALA A 207 14.53 10.50 -10.31
N TYR A 208 14.67 9.53 -11.22
CA TYR A 208 13.51 8.71 -11.64
C TYR A 208 13.93 7.28 -11.93
N ILE A 209 12.97 6.38 -11.75
CA ILE A 209 13.05 4.99 -12.17
C ILE A 209 11.74 4.58 -12.85
N ASN A 210 11.84 3.87 -13.96
CA ASN A 210 10.72 3.20 -14.61
C ASN A 210 10.87 1.70 -14.38
N CYS A 211 9.84 1.09 -13.82
CA CYS A 211 9.77 -0.35 -13.59
C CYS A 211 8.71 -0.94 -14.51
N ASP A 212 9.12 -1.86 -15.39
CA ASP A 212 8.18 -2.71 -16.12
C ASP A 212 7.81 -3.86 -15.21
N THR A 213 6.52 -3.99 -14.91
CA THR A 213 6.03 -4.85 -13.83
C THR A 213 4.80 -5.62 -14.30
N LEU A 214 4.72 -6.88 -13.91
CA LEU A 214 3.49 -7.65 -13.95
C LEU A 214 2.82 -7.53 -12.56
N LEU A 215 1.54 -7.21 -12.55
CA LEU A 215 0.69 -7.31 -11.37
C LEU A 215 -0.35 -8.39 -11.61
N TYR A 216 -0.62 -9.18 -10.58
CA TYR A 216 -1.52 -10.31 -10.69
C TYR A 216 -2.81 -10.03 -9.90
N GLU A 217 -3.95 -10.23 -10.57
CA GLU A 217 -5.21 -10.39 -9.87
C GLU A 217 -5.28 -11.81 -9.32
N TYR A 218 -5.70 -11.93 -8.09
CA TYR A 218 -5.79 -13.22 -7.41
C TYR A 218 -6.95 -13.23 -6.43
N HIS A 219 -7.37 -14.43 -6.07
CA HIS A 219 -8.23 -14.66 -4.92
C HIS A 219 -7.74 -15.89 -4.16
N PHE A 220 -8.16 -15.99 -2.92
CA PHE A 220 -7.87 -17.14 -2.08
C PHE A 220 -9.02 -18.15 -2.20
N ALA A 221 -8.72 -19.37 -2.65
CA ALA A 221 -9.73 -20.42 -2.92
C ALA A 221 -10.38 -20.99 -1.64
N SER A 222 -9.80 -20.73 -0.48
CA SER A 222 -10.30 -21.19 0.82
C SER A 222 -9.85 -20.21 1.90
N PRO A 223 -10.66 -19.90 2.91
CA PRO A 223 -10.18 -19.18 4.09
C PRO A 223 -9.09 -20.02 4.76
N GLY A 224 -7.87 -19.50 4.74
CA GLY A 224 -6.69 -20.22 5.16
C GLY A 224 -6.30 -19.98 6.61
N GLY A 225 -5.09 -20.45 6.95
CA GLY A 225 -4.51 -20.22 8.26
C GLY A 225 -5.00 -21.19 9.32
N THR A 226 -5.44 -22.39 8.90
CA THR A 226 -5.70 -23.51 9.82
C THR A 226 -4.41 -24.23 10.14
N GLY A 227 -4.17 -24.52 11.40
CA GLY A 227 -2.97 -25.21 11.87
C GLY A 227 -2.04 -24.32 12.68
N ASP A 228 -0.87 -24.85 13.00
CA ASP A 228 0.13 -24.19 13.80
C ASP A 228 1.29 -23.68 12.92
N TYR A 229 1.95 -22.63 13.38
CA TYR A 229 3.21 -22.19 12.77
C TYR A 229 4.31 -23.23 12.95
N LEU A 230 5.23 -23.28 11.98
CA LEU A 230 6.36 -24.20 12.07
C LEU A 230 7.22 -23.91 13.30
N PRO A 231 7.68 -24.96 14.01
CA PRO A 231 8.58 -24.79 15.14
C PRO A 231 9.89 -24.09 14.72
N GLY A 232 10.21 -22.97 15.39
CA GLY A 232 11.43 -22.20 15.10
C GLY A 232 11.29 -21.21 13.98
N ASP A 233 10.07 -20.94 13.50
CA ASP A 233 9.81 -19.86 12.56
C ASP A 233 10.27 -18.51 13.15
N SER A 234 11.28 -17.91 12.51
CA SER A 234 11.88 -16.66 12.97
C SER A 234 10.96 -15.46 12.86
N ASP A 235 9.96 -15.51 11.97
CA ASP A 235 9.03 -14.41 11.74
C ASP A 235 8.08 -14.21 12.92
N ILE A 236 7.76 -15.29 13.65
CA ILE A 236 6.98 -15.19 14.89
C ILE A 236 7.67 -14.23 15.88
N ALA A 237 8.95 -14.45 16.14
CA ALA A 237 9.69 -13.59 17.07
C ALA A 237 9.93 -12.19 16.52
N ALA A 238 10.13 -12.07 15.20
CA ALA A 238 10.46 -10.80 14.56
C ALA A 238 9.25 -9.88 14.40
N TYR A 239 8.05 -10.45 14.14
CA TYR A 239 6.90 -9.67 13.68
C TYR A 239 5.63 -9.83 14.52
N THR A 240 5.72 -10.37 15.74
CA THR A 240 4.65 -10.33 16.75
C THR A 240 4.96 -9.36 17.89
N GLY A 241 6.17 -8.81 17.94
CA GLY A 241 6.60 -7.86 18.95
C GLY A 241 5.95 -6.48 18.80
N SER A 242 5.90 -5.73 19.92
CA SER A 242 5.46 -4.33 19.94
C SER A 242 6.52 -3.42 19.33
N GLU A 243 6.08 -2.40 18.60
CA GLU A 243 6.91 -1.31 18.08
C GLU A 243 6.28 0.04 18.41
N TYR A 244 7.00 1.14 18.17
CA TYR A 244 6.59 2.45 18.66
C TYR A 244 5.14 2.83 18.31
N TYR A 245 4.72 2.71 17.07
CA TYR A 245 3.33 2.99 16.68
C TYR A 245 2.44 1.73 16.66
N ILE A 246 3.04 0.57 16.49
CA ILE A 246 2.36 -0.73 16.53
C ILE A 246 2.47 -1.25 17.99
N ASP A 247 1.85 -0.54 18.92
CA ASP A 247 1.91 -0.82 20.36
C ASP A 247 1.04 -2.04 20.75
N SER A 248 1.37 -3.19 20.18
CA SER A 248 0.65 -4.47 20.35
C SER A 248 0.64 -4.96 21.81
N ASP A 249 1.54 -4.46 22.65
CA ASP A 249 1.60 -4.76 24.08
C ASP A 249 0.75 -3.80 24.94
N SER A 250 0.14 -2.78 24.36
CA SER A 250 -0.82 -1.90 25.03
C SER A 250 -1.99 -2.70 25.61
N ASN A 251 -2.44 -2.35 26.82
CA ASN A 251 -3.60 -3.00 27.44
C ASN A 251 -4.87 -2.83 26.61
N ILE A 252 -5.02 -1.72 25.91
CA ILE A 252 -6.17 -1.42 25.04
C ILE A 252 -6.18 -2.40 23.87
N ILE A 253 -5.07 -2.53 23.16
CA ILE A 253 -4.92 -3.42 22.01
C ILE A 253 -5.08 -4.89 22.43
N ARG A 254 -4.39 -5.34 23.49
CA ARG A 254 -4.53 -6.71 24.00
C ARG A 254 -5.96 -7.04 24.42
N SER A 255 -6.65 -6.08 25.05
CA SER A 255 -8.04 -6.28 25.47
C SER A 255 -8.97 -6.38 24.26
N ALA A 256 -8.81 -5.50 23.25
CA ALA A 256 -9.59 -5.52 22.03
C ALA A 256 -9.37 -6.82 21.26
N ALA A 257 -8.12 -7.22 21.04
CA ALA A 257 -7.76 -8.46 20.33
C ALA A 257 -8.33 -9.70 21.04
N ARG A 258 -8.21 -9.76 22.37
CA ARG A 258 -8.78 -10.87 23.16
C ARG A 258 -10.30 -10.90 23.11
N THR A 259 -10.96 -9.75 23.16
CA THR A 259 -12.42 -9.67 23.12
C THR A 259 -12.97 -10.08 21.77
N ALA A 260 -12.29 -9.67 20.68
CA ALA A 260 -12.73 -9.97 19.32
C ALA A 260 -12.44 -11.43 18.91
N ALA A 261 -11.26 -11.95 19.25
CA ALA A 261 -10.74 -13.19 18.65
C ALA A 261 -10.11 -14.18 19.65
N GLY A 262 -10.19 -13.92 20.97
CA GLY A 262 -9.45 -14.69 21.98
C GLY A 262 -9.89 -16.13 22.20
N ASP A 263 -11.09 -16.49 21.79
CA ASP A 263 -11.69 -17.84 21.85
C ASP A 263 -11.55 -18.61 20.54
N LEU A 264 -11.03 -17.99 19.47
CA LEU A 264 -10.76 -18.65 18.19
C LEU A 264 -9.38 -19.33 18.20
N SER A 265 -9.34 -20.56 17.68
CA SER A 265 -8.10 -21.36 17.67
C SER A 265 -7.25 -21.11 16.42
N SER A 266 -7.89 -20.95 15.27
CA SER A 266 -7.21 -20.76 13.99
C SER A 266 -6.64 -19.35 13.85
N PRO A 267 -5.36 -19.19 13.47
CA PRO A 267 -4.80 -17.87 13.14
C PRO A 267 -5.57 -17.13 12.04
N GLY A 268 -6.08 -17.84 11.03
CA GLY A 268 -6.88 -17.26 9.96
C GLY A 268 -8.21 -16.68 10.46
N GLU A 269 -8.98 -17.47 11.24
CA GLU A 269 -10.23 -16.99 11.84
C GLU A 269 -10.00 -15.78 12.77
N ARG A 270 -8.89 -15.77 13.51
CA ARG A 270 -8.53 -14.62 14.35
C ARG A 270 -8.23 -13.41 13.49
N ALA A 271 -7.44 -13.58 12.42
CA ALA A 271 -7.08 -12.49 11.51
C ALA A 271 -8.32 -11.87 10.86
N GLU A 272 -9.26 -12.69 10.37
CA GLU A 272 -10.54 -12.26 9.81
C GLU A 272 -11.37 -11.47 10.84
N ARG A 273 -11.51 -11.99 12.04
CA ARG A 273 -12.26 -11.30 13.10
C ARG A 273 -11.63 -9.97 13.51
N LEU A 274 -10.30 -9.86 13.47
CA LEU A 274 -9.58 -8.62 13.72
C LEU A 274 -9.71 -7.64 12.54
N TYR A 275 -9.81 -8.15 11.31
CA TYR A 275 -10.15 -7.34 10.13
C TYR A 275 -11.53 -6.71 10.28
N GLU A 276 -12.56 -7.50 10.60
CA GLU A 276 -13.92 -7.02 10.88
C GLU A 276 -13.94 -5.97 12.02
N LEU A 277 -13.13 -6.18 13.06
CA LEU A 277 -13.02 -5.21 14.15
C LEU A 277 -12.50 -3.86 13.65
N VAL A 278 -11.44 -3.84 12.83
CA VAL A 278 -10.83 -2.59 12.35
C VAL A 278 -11.76 -1.87 11.38
N THR A 279 -12.32 -2.59 10.40
CA THR A 279 -13.25 -2.01 9.41
C THR A 279 -14.54 -1.49 10.04
N GLY A 280 -15.00 -2.12 11.12
CA GLY A 280 -16.17 -1.67 11.88
C GLY A 280 -15.90 -0.60 12.95
N ALA A 281 -14.64 -0.39 13.35
CA ALA A 281 -14.29 0.55 14.42
C ALA A 281 -13.78 1.90 13.91
N LEU A 282 -13.33 1.99 12.67
CA LEU A 282 -12.75 3.20 12.11
C LEU A 282 -13.61 3.78 10.99
N GLU A 283 -13.69 5.10 10.96
CA GLU A 283 -14.17 5.89 9.83
C GLU A 283 -12.96 6.50 9.10
N TYR A 284 -13.04 6.59 7.76
CA TYR A 284 -11.94 7.12 6.97
C TYR A 284 -11.88 8.64 7.01
N ASP A 285 -10.77 9.20 7.48
CA ASP A 285 -10.59 10.65 7.66
C ASP A 285 -9.96 11.31 6.42
N TYR A 286 -10.78 11.63 5.43
CA TYR A 286 -10.36 12.34 4.22
C TYR A 286 -9.75 13.71 4.51
N SER A 287 -10.05 14.35 5.65
CA SER A 287 -9.51 15.65 6.01
C SER A 287 -8.00 15.63 6.27
N ARG A 288 -7.43 14.44 6.51
CA ARG A 288 -6.00 14.22 6.74
C ARG A 288 -5.19 13.95 5.47
N LEU A 289 -5.82 13.85 4.30
CA LEU A 289 -5.12 13.63 3.02
C LEU A 289 -4.40 14.87 2.48
N GLY A 290 -4.45 16.02 3.15
CA GLY A 290 -3.79 17.27 2.73
C GLY A 290 -2.34 17.40 3.18
N GLU A 291 -1.57 18.27 2.51
CA GLU A 291 -0.19 18.57 2.87
C GLU A 291 -0.05 18.98 4.35
N GLY A 292 0.93 18.41 5.03
CA GLY A 292 1.29 18.73 6.42
C GLY A 292 0.34 18.23 7.49
N LYS A 293 -0.72 17.48 7.14
CA LYS A 293 -1.68 16.92 8.10
C LYS A 293 -1.42 15.47 8.49
N MET A 294 -0.50 14.81 7.82
CA MET A 294 -0.19 13.41 8.08
C MET A 294 0.76 13.29 9.29
N GLY A 295 0.19 12.89 10.42
CA GLY A 295 0.92 12.41 11.59
C GLY A 295 0.70 10.91 11.75
N TYR A 296 1.61 10.25 12.44
CA TYR A 296 1.44 8.85 12.83
C TYR A 296 0.90 8.77 14.25
N ASN A 297 -0.08 7.90 14.47
CA ASN A 297 -0.68 7.66 15.79
C ASN A 297 -0.34 6.24 16.26
N HIS A 298 -0.32 6.05 17.59
CA HIS A 298 -0.24 4.72 18.17
C HIS A 298 -1.53 3.93 17.89
N ALA A 299 -1.41 2.62 17.66
CA ALA A 299 -2.57 1.77 17.43
C ALA A 299 -3.63 1.89 18.53
N SER A 300 -3.19 1.99 19.79
CA SER A 300 -4.10 2.21 20.92
C SER A 300 -4.85 3.53 20.87
N GLN A 301 -4.25 4.59 20.33
CA GLN A 301 -4.89 5.88 20.16
C GLN A 301 -5.87 5.85 18.97
N ILE A 302 -5.46 5.25 17.85
CA ILE A 302 -6.31 5.09 16.65
C ILE A 302 -7.61 4.37 17.02
N LEU A 303 -7.53 3.27 17.78
CA LEU A 303 -8.72 2.53 18.22
C LEU A 303 -9.64 3.37 19.11
N GLN A 304 -9.11 4.29 19.90
CA GLN A 304 -9.92 5.18 20.75
C GLN A 304 -10.56 6.33 19.98
N ASP A 305 -9.84 6.86 18.99
CA ASP A 305 -10.31 8.00 18.19
C ASP A 305 -11.37 7.58 17.17
N GLY A 306 -11.34 6.33 16.70
CA GLY A 306 -12.28 5.79 15.72
C GLY A 306 -12.18 6.41 14.33
N LEU A 307 -11.08 7.13 14.04
CA LEU A 307 -10.85 7.83 12.78
C LEU A 307 -9.43 7.56 12.28
N GLY A 308 -9.26 7.37 10.97
CA GLY A 308 -7.94 7.15 10.42
C GLY A 308 -7.86 7.19 8.91
N VAL A 309 -6.63 7.21 8.39
CA VAL A 309 -6.31 7.00 6.97
C VAL A 309 -5.70 5.61 6.79
N CYS A 310 -5.40 5.20 5.55
CA CYS A 310 -4.87 3.86 5.23
C CYS A 310 -3.71 3.42 6.16
N THR A 311 -2.83 4.34 6.54
CA THR A 311 -1.74 4.05 7.46
C THR A 311 -2.23 3.72 8.88
N ASP A 312 -3.23 4.45 9.38
CA ASP A 312 -3.80 4.21 10.72
C ASP A 312 -4.54 2.86 10.76
N TYR A 313 -5.33 2.55 9.73
CA TYR A 313 -5.97 1.24 9.58
C TYR A 313 -4.93 0.11 9.61
N SER A 314 -3.86 0.25 8.82
CA SER A 314 -2.78 -0.74 8.74
C SER A 314 -2.06 -0.92 10.07
N VAL A 315 -1.77 0.18 10.78
CA VAL A 315 -1.11 0.16 12.10
C VAL A 315 -1.98 -0.53 13.14
N LEU A 316 -3.26 -0.21 13.18
CA LEU A 316 -4.19 -0.82 14.12
C LEU A 316 -4.35 -2.31 13.84
N TYR A 317 -4.55 -2.70 12.59
CA TYR A 317 -4.69 -4.11 12.22
C TYR A 317 -3.41 -4.91 12.53
N ALA A 318 -2.24 -4.40 12.16
CA ALA A 318 -0.97 -5.04 12.50
C ALA A 318 -0.78 -5.21 14.02
N ALA A 319 -1.14 -4.20 14.83
CA ALA A 319 -1.04 -4.28 16.29
C ALA A 319 -1.97 -5.34 16.88
N LEU A 320 -3.21 -5.43 16.40
CA LEU A 320 -4.18 -6.44 16.83
C LEU A 320 -3.75 -7.85 16.43
N CYS A 321 -3.26 -8.04 15.21
CA CYS A 321 -2.70 -9.31 14.74
C CYS A 321 -1.52 -9.74 15.62
N ARG A 322 -0.55 -8.86 15.85
CA ARG A 322 0.61 -9.14 16.70
C ARG A 322 0.21 -9.47 18.14
N ALA A 323 -0.75 -8.76 18.71
CA ALA A 323 -1.30 -9.04 20.04
C ALA A 323 -1.99 -10.41 20.13
N SER A 324 -2.43 -10.95 18.99
CA SER A 324 -3.03 -12.29 18.84
C SER A 324 -2.02 -13.37 18.42
N GLY A 325 -0.72 -13.03 18.34
CA GLY A 325 0.35 -13.95 17.96
C GLY A 325 0.42 -14.22 16.44
N ILE A 326 -0.15 -13.36 15.62
CA ILE A 326 -0.09 -13.42 14.16
C ILE A 326 1.00 -12.44 13.70
N PRO A 327 2.07 -12.92 13.01
CA PRO A 327 3.08 -12.02 12.45
C PRO A 327 2.44 -11.06 11.46
N ALA A 328 2.75 -9.77 11.59
CA ALA A 328 2.17 -8.72 10.76
C ALA A 328 3.19 -7.62 10.44
N ILE A 329 3.21 -7.17 9.20
CA ILE A 329 4.12 -6.13 8.68
C ILE A 329 3.30 -5.10 7.94
N VAL A 330 3.54 -3.80 8.19
CA VAL A 330 2.93 -2.73 7.40
C VAL A 330 3.68 -2.60 6.07
N VAL A 331 2.93 -2.54 4.99
CA VAL A 331 3.42 -2.42 3.61
C VAL A 331 3.03 -1.06 3.06
N GLN A 332 3.91 -0.49 2.25
CA GLN A 332 3.65 0.75 1.52
C GLN A 332 3.86 0.52 0.03
N GLY A 333 3.14 1.27 -0.77
CA GLY A 333 3.24 1.14 -2.21
C GLY A 333 2.40 2.16 -2.96
N ILE A 334 2.12 1.82 -4.20
CA ILE A 334 1.43 2.68 -5.15
C ILE A 334 0.06 2.05 -5.45
N PRO A 335 -1.04 2.74 -5.17
CA PRO A 335 -2.37 2.26 -5.54
C PRO A 335 -2.56 2.49 -7.05
N VAL A 336 -2.25 1.48 -7.85
CA VAL A 336 -2.25 1.57 -9.32
C VAL A 336 -3.60 2.01 -9.86
N PHE A 337 -4.66 1.48 -9.29
CA PHE A 337 -6.03 1.85 -9.63
C PHE A 337 -6.30 3.36 -9.46
N SER A 338 -5.90 3.95 -8.35
CA SER A 338 -6.11 5.38 -8.08
C SER A 338 -5.37 6.28 -9.08
N ILE A 339 -4.16 5.88 -9.52
CA ILE A 339 -3.42 6.63 -10.56
C ILE A 339 -4.17 6.66 -11.89
N LEU A 340 -4.89 5.59 -12.20
CA LEU A 340 -5.63 5.48 -13.44
C LEU A 340 -6.89 6.36 -13.44
N ASN A 341 -7.45 6.60 -12.29
CA ASN A 341 -8.68 7.36 -12.10
C ASN A 341 -8.45 8.88 -12.06
N GLU A 342 -7.25 9.34 -11.73
CA GLU A 342 -6.96 10.77 -11.70
C GLU A 342 -6.71 11.38 -13.09
N SER A 343 -7.14 12.63 -13.26
CA SER A 343 -7.10 13.40 -14.53
C SER A 343 -5.69 13.73 -15.01
N GLY A 344 -4.72 13.11 -14.84
CA GLY A 344 -3.33 13.27 -15.30
C GLY A 344 -2.55 11.98 -15.19
N ARG A 345 -3.17 10.93 -14.68
CA ARG A 345 -2.54 9.64 -14.44
C ARG A 345 -1.23 9.75 -13.64
N GLN A 346 -1.23 10.65 -12.68
CA GLN A 346 -0.10 10.89 -11.80
C GLN A 346 -0.61 11.13 -10.38
N LEU A 347 -0.01 10.45 -9.40
CA LEU A 347 -0.27 10.66 -7.98
C LEU A 347 0.95 11.27 -7.30
N SER A 348 0.69 12.04 -6.24
CA SER A 348 1.69 12.51 -5.28
C SER A 348 1.57 11.80 -3.91
N TYR A 349 0.77 10.75 -3.82
CA TYR A 349 0.59 9.98 -2.59
C TYR A 349 0.68 8.47 -2.88
N GLY A 350 1.06 7.70 -1.85
CA GLY A 350 1.07 6.25 -1.86
C GLY A 350 -0.13 5.65 -1.12
N HIS A 351 -0.08 4.35 -0.90
CA HIS A 351 -1.05 3.59 -0.12
C HIS A 351 -0.34 2.74 0.93
N ALA A 352 -1.06 2.31 1.96
CA ALA A 352 -0.57 1.40 2.98
C ALA A 352 -1.58 0.30 3.25
N TRP A 353 -1.06 -0.93 3.41
CA TRP A 353 -1.82 -2.12 3.79
C TRP A 353 -0.98 -2.98 4.74
N VAL A 354 -1.43 -4.17 5.05
CA VAL A 354 -0.71 -5.09 5.95
C VAL A 354 -0.44 -6.39 5.23
N GLU A 355 0.72 -6.97 5.44
CA GLU A 355 0.92 -8.39 5.21
C GLU A 355 0.91 -9.12 6.54
N ILE A 356 0.16 -10.20 6.60
CA ILE A 356 0.13 -11.12 7.72
C ILE A 356 0.67 -12.49 7.29
N LYS A 357 1.33 -13.18 8.20
CA LYS A 357 1.76 -14.56 7.93
C LYS A 357 0.75 -15.53 8.51
N LEU A 358 0.22 -16.41 7.66
CA LEU A 358 -0.72 -17.45 8.08
C LEU A 358 -0.14 -18.86 7.85
N PRO A 359 -0.39 -19.80 8.76
CA PRO A 359 0.02 -21.19 8.55
C PRO A 359 -0.51 -21.75 7.23
N GLY A 360 0.36 -22.39 6.44
CA GLY A 360 0.01 -22.96 5.14
C GLY A 360 -0.10 -21.96 3.97
N TYR A 361 -0.06 -20.65 4.24
CA TYR A 361 -0.14 -19.60 3.20
C TYR A 361 1.14 -18.75 3.12
N GLY A 362 1.93 -18.69 4.20
CA GLY A 362 3.02 -17.72 4.28
C GLY A 362 2.51 -16.28 4.48
N TRP A 363 3.21 -15.33 3.91
CA TRP A 363 2.85 -13.92 3.96
C TRP A 363 1.78 -13.60 2.91
N ILE A 364 0.66 -13.03 3.34
CA ILE A 364 -0.45 -12.65 2.47
C ILE A 364 -0.80 -11.17 2.69
N PRO A 365 -1.10 -10.40 1.62
CA PRO A 365 -1.53 -9.03 1.73
C PRO A 365 -2.99 -8.94 2.20
N VAL A 366 -3.26 -7.99 3.09
CA VAL A 366 -4.59 -7.65 3.59
C VAL A 366 -4.74 -6.14 3.57
N ASP A 367 -5.60 -5.62 2.72
CA ASP A 367 -5.92 -4.19 2.67
C ASP A 367 -7.18 -3.91 3.48
N VAL A 368 -7.00 -3.29 4.64
CA VAL A 368 -8.10 -3.00 5.60
C VAL A 368 -8.83 -1.69 5.28
N THR A 369 -8.50 -1.02 4.19
CA THR A 369 -9.12 0.26 3.78
C THR A 369 -9.88 0.18 2.48
N SER A 370 -9.76 -0.92 1.74
CA SER A 370 -10.33 -1.07 0.41
C SER A 370 -11.75 -1.65 0.42
N GLU A 371 -12.33 -1.91 1.60
CA GLU A 371 -13.64 -2.54 1.76
C GLU A 371 -13.78 -3.93 1.09
N GLU A 372 -12.63 -4.53 0.72
CA GLU A 372 -12.57 -5.91 0.24
C GLU A 372 -12.91 -6.89 1.36
N GLU A 373 -13.39 -8.06 0.97
CA GLU A 373 -13.53 -9.17 1.91
C GLU A 373 -12.14 -9.63 2.38
N PHE A 374 -12.04 -10.05 3.64
CA PHE A 374 -10.82 -10.65 4.16
C PHE A 374 -10.40 -11.86 3.30
N MET A 375 -9.18 -11.85 2.78
CA MET A 375 -8.71 -12.84 1.80
C MET A 375 -9.63 -12.97 0.56
N GLY A 376 -10.32 -11.91 0.20
CA GLY A 376 -11.16 -11.84 -0.97
C GLY A 376 -10.38 -11.62 -2.27
N TYR A 377 -11.09 -11.11 -3.27
CA TYR A 377 -10.52 -10.80 -4.58
C TYR A 377 -9.76 -9.47 -4.54
N ASN A 378 -8.53 -9.43 -5.07
CA ASN A 378 -7.75 -8.18 -5.15
C ASN A 378 -8.10 -7.38 -6.40
N TYR A 379 -8.97 -6.39 -6.25
CA TYR A 379 -9.35 -5.47 -7.34
C TYR A 379 -8.42 -4.27 -7.49
N PHE A 380 -7.70 -3.89 -6.45
CA PHE A 380 -7.04 -2.58 -6.37
C PHE A 380 -5.62 -2.55 -6.95
N LEU A 381 -5.03 -3.68 -7.29
CA LEU A 381 -3.71 -3.76 -7.91
C LEU A 381 -2.68 -2.85 -7.23
N ASN A 382 -2.49 -3.04 -5.93
CA ASN A 382 -1.51 -2.29 -5.18
C ASN A 382 -0.09 -2.77 -5.52
N LEU A 383 0.75 -1.89 -6.04
CA LEU A 383 2.16 -2.18 -6.31
C LEU A 383 3.01 -1.88 -5.08
N GLN A 384 3.58 -2.91 -4.48
CA GLN A 384 4.46 -2.78 -3.31
C GLN A 384 5.79 -2.12 -3.68
N THR A 385 6.19 -1.13 -2.90
CA THR A 385 7.50 -0.49 -3.00
C THR A 385 8.35 -0.67 -1.74
N TYR A 386 7.73 -0.81 -0.57
CA TYR A 386 8.42 -0.97 0.70
C TYR A 386 7.64 -1.85 1.68
N LYS A 387 8.36 -2.67 2.44
CA LYS A 387 7.82 -3.53 3.50
C LYS A 387 8.66 -3.32 4.77
N GLY A 388 8.05 -2.75 5.80
CA GLY A 388 8.73 -2.40 7.05
C GLY A 388 8.06 -2.97 8.28
N SER A 389 8.81 -3.25 9.31
CA SER A 389 8.28 -3.77 10.57
C SER A 389 7.51 -2.72 11.37
N GLY A 390 7.61 -1.46 11.01
CA GLY A 390 6.88 -0.34 11.58
C GLY A 390 6.69 0.77 10.57
N ILE A 391 6.00 1.82 10.95
CA ILE A 391 5.85 3.02 10.10
C ILE A 391 7.20 3.71 9.90
N PHE A 392 8.14 3.51 10.80
CA PHE A 392 9.49 3.98 10.65
C PHE A 392 10.32 2.97 9.88
N TYR A 393 10.90 3.45 8.82
CA TYR A 393 11.90 2.75 8.07
C TYR A 393 13.05 2.33 9.00
N ARG A 394 13.51 1.09 8.86
CA ARG A 394 14.80 0.71 9.40
C ARG A 394 15.84 1.64 8.81
N SER A 395 16.76 2.12 9.65
CA SER A 395 17.94 2.79 9.13
C SER A 395 18.76 1.79 8.33
N LEU A 396 19.11 2.16 7.11
CA LEU A 396 20.09 1.48 6.30
C LEU A 396 21.48 1.89 6.78
N ASP A 397 22.40 0.95 6.92
CA ASP A 397 23.80 1.24 7.17
C ASP A 397 24.54 1.26 5.83
N ILE A 398 24.95 2.43 5.39
CA ILE A 398 25.73 2.61 4.17
C ILE A 398 27.06 3.23 4.60
N GLU A 399 28.16 2.49 4.44
CA GLU A 399 29.50 2.93 4.77
C GLU A 399 29.67 3.38 6.25
N GLY A 400 28.91 2.77 7.16
CA GLY A 400 28.95 3.10 8.60
C GLY A 400 28.07 4.27 9.02
N GLU A 401 27.34 4.88 8.10
CA GLU A 401 26.35 5.92 8.38
C GLU A 401 24.93 5.37 8.26
N LYS A 402 24.02 5.92 9.08
CA LYS A 402 22.61 5.50 9.08
C LYS A 402 21.76 6.41 8.20
N PHE A 403 21.12 5.82 7.23
CA PHE A 403 20.21 6.47 6.31
C PHE A 403 18.79 5.91 6.41
N TYR A 404 17.81 6.66 5.93
CA TYR A 404 16.43 6.22 5.89
C TYR A 404 15.86 6.33 4.47
N PRO A 405 15.11 5.34 3.99
CA PRO A 405 14.42 5.41 2.70
C PRO A 405 13.51 6.63 2.60
N ASN A 406 13.20 7.05 1.38
CA ASN A 406 12.43 8.27 1.06
C ASN A 406 12.98 9.56 1.67
N SER A 407 14.25 9.56 2.03
CA SER A 407 14.93 10.71 2.61
C SER A 407 15.91 11.33 1.63
N ILE A 408 16.17 12.61 1.82
CA ILE A 408 17.24 13.33 1.13
C ILE A 408 18.36 13.64 2.12
N TYR A 409 19.56 13.65 1.59
CA TYR A 409 20.78 13.98 2.33
C TYR A 409 21.56 14.97 1.51
N TYR A 410 22.00 16.04 2.14
CA TYR A 410 22.78 17.06 1.45
C TYR A 410 23.73 17.79 2.35
N THR A 411 24.79 18.29 1.74
CA THR A 411 25.76 19.17 2.36
C THR A 411 25.68 20.56 1.75
N TRP A 412 25.98 21.58 2.51
CA TRP A 412 25.96 22.96 2.02
C TRP A 412 27.13 23.76 2.59
N THR A 413 27.42 24.89 1.95
CA THR A 413 28.40 25.88 2.43
C THR A 413 27.69 27.19 2.71
N GLY A 414 28.10 27.88 3.78
CA GLY A 414 27.49 29.13 4.21
C GLY A 414 26.90 29.06 5.62
N GLU A 415 26.43 30.19 6.12
CA GLU A 415 25.88 30.30 7.47
C GLU A 415 24.44 29.80 7.58
N SER A 416 23.70 29.86 6.49
CA SER A 416 22.29 29.46 6.44
C SER A 416 22.10 28.18 5.63
N GLU A 417 21.24 27.32 6.13
CA GLU A 417 20.86 26.09 5.47
C GLU A 417 19.87 26.33 4.33
N PRO A 418 20.08 25.74 3.13
CA PRO A 418 19.12 25.78 2.05
C PRO A 418 17.81 25.08 2.38
N VAL A 419 16.71 25.66 1.92
CA VAL A 419 15.40 25.01 1.97
C VAL A 419 15.21 24.20 0.69
N ILE A 420 15.15 22.87 0.83
CA ILE A 420 14.93 21.96 -0.29
C ILE A 420 13.48 21.48 -0.26
N ASN A 421 12.73 21.83 -1.30
CA ASN A 421 11.42 21.24 -1.55
C ASN A 421 11.59 19.91 -2.27
N GLN A 422 10.92 18.88 -1.78
CA GLN A 422 10.83 17.57 -2.41
C GLN A 422 9.41 17.35 -2.90
N ASP A 423 9.29 16.92 -4.15
CA ASP A 423 8.04 16.47 -4.76
C ASP A 423 8.22 15.01 -5.24
N ILE A 424 7.30 14.14 -4.85
CA ILE A 424 7.29 12.73 -5.23
C ILE A 424 6.05 12.49 -6.07
N SER A 425 6.25 11.87 -7.21
CA SER A 425 5.14 11.54 -8.10
C SER A 425 5.27 10.13 -8.67
N TYR A 426 4.12 9.52 -8.88
CA TYR A 426 3.96 8.21 -9.48
C TYR A 426 3.13 8.32 -10.75
N ARG A 427 3.54 7.62 -11.79
CA ARG A 427 2.81 7.58 -13.05
C ARG A 427 2.78 6.15 -13.59
N VAL A 428 1.60 5.67 -13.96
CA VAL A 428 1.42 4.36 -14.60
C VAL A 428 1.22 4.53 -16.10
N LYS A 429 1.89 3.70 -16.86
CA LYS A 429 1.82 3.63 -18.32
C LYS A 429 1.58 2.18 -18.75
N GLY A 430 0.95 1.97 -19.89
CA GLY A 430 0.87 0.66 -20.53
C GLY A 430 -0.31 -0.21 -20.12
N LEU A 431 -1.11 0.15 -19.12
CA LEU A 431 -2.36 -0.57 -18.85
C LEU A 431 -3.32 -0.37 -20.03
N LYS A 432 -3.93 -1.44 -20.51
CA LYS A 432 -4.91 -1.36 -21.59
C LYS A 432 -6.19 -0.73 -21.08
N ALA A 433 -6.89 0.02 -21.94
CA ALA A 433 -8.15 0.68 -21.57
C ALA A 433 -9.23 -0.33 -21.14
N GLU A 434 -9.23 -1.51 -21.74
CA GLU A 434 -10.14 -2.62 -21.43
C GLU A 434 -9.98 -3.14 -19.99
N ASP A 435 -8.74 -3.20 -19.52
CA ASP A 435 -8.45 -3.59 -18.13
C ASP A 435 -8.84 -2.49 -17.14
N MET A 436 -8.85 -1.23 -17.58
CA MET A 436 -9.22 -0.08 -16.75
C MET A 436 -10.73 0.04 -16.52
N ASP A 437 -11.55 -0.35 -17.50
CA ASP A 437 -13.00 -0.19 -17.42
C ASP A 437 -13.61 -1.08 -16.31
N VAL A 438 -13.06 -2.29 -16.09
CA VAL A 438 -13.48 -3.17 -15.00
C VAL A 438 -13.35 -2.47 -13.64
N TYR A 439 -12.16 -1.92 -13.36
CA TYR A 439 -11.88 -1.27 -12.06
C TYR A 439 -12.67 0.02 -11.87
N ARG A 440 -12.82 0.81 -12.93
CA ARG A 440 -13.56 2.08 -12.88
C ARG A 440 -15.04 1.87 -12.65
N ASP A 441 -15.59 0.86 -13.31
CA ASP A 441 -17.01 0.51 -13.15
C ASP A 441 -17.26 -0.10 -11.76
N SER A 442 -16.32 -0.91 -11.22
CA SER A 442 -16.36 -1.42 -9.85
C SER A 442 -16.26 -0.27 -8.83
N ASP A 443 -15.22 0.57 -8.90
CA ASP A 443 -15.02 1.70 -7.97
C ASP A 443 -16.24 2.64 -7.90
N PHE A 444 -16.87 2.90 -9.06
CA PHE A 444 -18.08 3.70 -9.08
C PHE A 444 -19.24 3.00 -8.36
N LEU A 445 -19.44 1.69 -8.62
CA LEU A 445 -20.51 0.92 -7.99
C LEU A 445 -20.30 0.80 -6.49
N ASP A 446 -19.07 0.57 -6.04
CA ASP A 446 -18.74 0.45 -4.61
C ASP A 446 -19.04 1.77 -3.87
N LYS A 447 -18.56 2.90 -4.40
CA LYS A 447 -18.82 4.22 -3.82
C LYS A 447 -20.31 4.61 -3.86
N ALA A 448 -20.98 4.29 -4.96
CA ALA A 448 -22.42 4.51 -5.07
C ALA A 448 -23.19 3.62 -4.10
N GLY A 449 -22.82 2.34 -3.99
CA GLY A 449 -23.41 1.39 -3.05
C GLY A 449 -23.28 1.82 -1.59
N LEU A 450 -22.09 2.28 -1.20
CA LEU A 450 -21.84 2.83 0.13
C LEU A 450 -22.71 4.06 0.40
N ALA A 451 -22.74 5.03 -0.53
CA ALA A 451 -23.59 6.21 -0.41
C ALA A 451 -25.08 5.82 -0.28
N LEU A 452 -25.54 4.81 -1.04
CA LEU A 452 -26.92 4.33 -0.97
C LEU A 452 -27.22 3.57 0.33
N SER A 453 -26.26 2.83 0.89
CA SER A 453 -26.38 2.23 2.22
C SER A 453 -26.59 3.29 3.30
N GLU A 454 -25.79 4.35 3.28
CA GLU A 454 -25.96 5.51 4.17
C GLU A 454 -27.31 6.23 3.95
N TYR A 455 -27.76 6.33 2.70
CA TYR A 455 -29.09 6.83 2.34
C TYR A 455 -30.20 6.02 3.03
N ASN A 456 -30.14 4.70 2.91
CA ASN A 456 -31.08 3.78 3.55
C ASN A 456 -31.04 3.90 5.08
N ASN A 457 -29.87 3.99 5.68
CA ASN A 457 -29.68 4.16 7.13
C ASN A 457 -30.31 5.47 7.62
N ALA A 458 -30.10 6.57 6.91
CA ALA A 458 -30.70 7.86 7.25
C ALA A 458 -32.23 7.82 7.18
N ILE A 459 -32.81 7.22 6.16
CA ILE A 459 -34.26 7.03 6.00
C ILE A 459 -34.82 6.14 7.14
N ASN A 460 -34.15 5.03 7.44
CA ASN A 460 -34.58 4.11 8.50
C ASN A 460 -34.53 4.76 9.88
N HIS A 461 -33.58 5.65 10.13
CA HIS A 461 -33.50 6.40 11.38
C HIS A 461 -34.76 7.26 11.59
N VAL A 462 -35.22 7.96 10.56
CA VAL A 462 -36.45 8.76 10.60
C VAL A 462 -37.69 7.88 10.71
N ASN A 463 -37.77 6.78 9.97
CA ASN A 463 -38.89 5.84 10.05
C ASN A 463 -39.04 5.24 11.45
N ASN A 464 -37.93 4.96 12.13
CA ASN A 464 -37.95 4.50 13.53
C ASN A 464 -38.42 5.59 14.50
N ALA A 465 -38.10 6.84 14.26
CA ALA A 465 -38.60 7.98 15.04
C ALA A 465 -40.11 8.15 14.85
N HIS A 466 -40.63 7.96 13.60
CA HIS A 466 -42.06 7.97 13.31
C HIS A 466 -42.86 6.90 14.08
N GLY A 467 -42.26 5.72 14.29
CA GLY A 467 -42.86 4.62 15.05
C GLY A 467 -43.08 4.90 16.54
N GLN A 468 -42.51 6.00 17.07
CA GLN A 468 -42.53 6.36 18.48
C GLN A 468 -43.54 7.47 18.84
N GLY A 469 -44.52 7.74 17.99
CA GLY A 469 -45.59 8.71 18.25
C GLY A 469 -45.41 10.02 17.47
N TRP A 470 -45.25 9.90 16.16
CA TRP A 470 -45.06 11.01 15.25
C TRP A 470 -46.25 11.99 15.23
N ILE A 471 -45.93 13.27 15.37
CA ILE A 471 -46.89 14.37 15.21
C ILE A 471 -46.47 15.19 14.00
N PHE A 472 -47.34 15.29 13.01
CA PHE A 472 -47.09 15.80 11.68
C PHE A 472 -46.48 17.20 11.64
N ASP A 473 -46.95 18.16 12.42
CA ASP A 473 -46.54 19.55 12.42
C ASP A 473 -45.77 19.96 13.70
N ASP A 474 -45.27 18.98 14.45
CA ASP A 474 -44.46 19.24 15.62
C ASP A 474 -43.05 19.75 15.23
N PRO A 475 -42.59 20.89 15.79
CA PRO A 475 -41.30 21.44 15.44
C PRO A 475 -40.10 20.49 15.66
N ALA A 476 -40.19 19.60 16.64
CA ALA A 476 -39.12 18.62 16.86
C ALA A 476 -39.07 17.55 15.77
N HIS A 477 -40.23 17.13 15.27
CA HIS A 477 -40.34 16.17 14.17
C HIS A 477 -39.90 16.82 12.83
N ILE A 478 -40.26 18.08 12.60
CA ILE A 478 -39.76 18.85 11.45
C ILE A 478 -38.24 18.92 11.48
N ALA A 479 -37.63 19.15 12.63
CA ALA A 479 -36.16 19.21 12.75
C ALA A 479 -35.48 17.86 12.42
N ILE A 480 -36.13 16.72 12.72
CA ILE A 480 -35.64 15.40 12.33
C ILE A 480 -35.67 15.25 10.82
N GLU A 481 -36.74 15.65 10.15
CA GLU A 481 -36.85 15.62 8.68
C GLU A 481 -35.86 16.58 7.99
N GLU A 482 -35.59 17.73 8.59
CA GLU A 482 -34.55 18.67 8.12
C GLU A 482 -33.15 18.05 8.23
N THR A 483 -32.88 17.31 9.29
CA THR A 483 -31.62 16.58 9.45
C THR A 483 -31.49 15.48 8.40
N LEU A 484 -32.55 14.73 8.11
CA LEU A 484 -32.57 13.78 7.00
C LEU A 484 -32.28 14.48 5.67
N LEU A 485 -32.97 15.59 5.38
CA LEU A 485 -32.74 16.35 4.15
C LEU A 485 -31.28 16.75 3.99
N GLN A 486 -30.66 17.27 5.06
CA GLN A 486 -29.25 17.64 5.03
C GLN A 486 -28.37 16.42 4.67
N ARG A 487 -28.62 15.28 5.29
CA ARG A 487 -27.86 14.05 5.02
C ARG A 487 -28.05 13.56 3.59
N LEU A 488 -29.28 13.58 3.07
CA LEU A 488 -29.57 13.21 1.69
C LEU A 488 -28.87 14.12 0.68
N MET A 489 -28.70 15.41 0.98
CA MET A 489 -27.95 16.36 0.14
C MET A 489 -26.45 16.03 0.13
N GLU A 490 -25.88 15.69 1.28
CA GLU A 490 -24.47 15.27 1.38
C GLU A 490 -24.20 14.01 0.55
N LEU A 491 -25.06 13.00 0.67
CA LEU A 491 -24.94 11.74 -0.07
C LEU A 491 -25.16 11.94 -1.58
N SER A 492 -26.08 12.82 -1.98
CA SER A 492 -26.26 13.19 -3.39
C SER A 492 -25.03 13.86 -3.97
N THR A 493 -24.33 14.70 -3.18
CA THR A 493 -23.07 15.32 -3.59
C THR A 493 -21.98 14.26 -3.81
N ILE A 494 -21.89 13.25 -2.95
CA ILE A 494 -20.96 12.13 -3.14
C ILE A 494 -21.24 11.41 -4.46
N LEU A 495 -22.49 11.11 -4.79
CA LEU A 495 -22.86 10.49 -6.07
C LEU A 495 -22.51 11.38 -7.27
N GLU A 496 -22.71 12.70 -7.16
CA GLU A 496 -22.37 13.67 -8.21
C GLU A 496 -20.87 13.74 -8.45
N GLU A 497 -20.06 13.77 -7.39
CA GLU A 497 -18.61 13.90 -7.45
C GLU A 497 -17.90 12.58 -7.81
N THR A 498 -18.51 11.42 -7.51
CA THR A 498 -17.94 10.13 -7.86
C THR A 498 -17.86 9.97 -9.38
N GLN A 499 -16.69 9.65 -9.89
CA GLN A 499 -16.45 9.60 -11.34
C GLN A 499 -16.93 8.26 -11.91
N ALA A 500 -17.88 8.31 -12.87
CA ALA A 500 -18.27 7.17 -13.69
C ALA A 500 -17.52 7.15 -15.02
N TYR A 501 -17.24 5.98 -15.53
CA TYR A 501 -16.42 5.78 -16.73
C TYR A 501 -17.16 4.98 -17.80
N SER A 502 -16.73 5.18 -19.07
CA SER A 502 -17.19 4.49 -20.27
C SER A 502 -18.71 4.31 -20.41
N GLY A 503 -19.23 3.13 -20.22
CA GLY A 503 -20.66 2.81 -20.43
C GLY A 503 -21.59 3.25 -19.31
N GLN A 504 -21.09 3.66 -18.14
CA GLN A 504 -21.91 3.95 -16.96
C GLN A 504 -22.27 5.44 -16.77
N THR A 505 -21.73 6.34 -17.59
CA THR A 505 -21.99 7.79 -17.44
C THR A 505 -23.48 8.11 -17.49
N SER A 506 -24.23 7.51 -18.43
CA SER A 506 -25.69 7.72 -18.55
C SER A 506 -26.45 7.19 -17.35
N SER A 507 -26.05 6.04 -16.82
CA SER A 507 -26.67 5.43 -15.64
C SER A 507 -26.36 6.20 -14.36
N LYS A 508 -25.16 6.76 -14.25
CA LYS A 508 -24.82 7.72 -13.18
C LYS A 508 -25.68 8.97 -13.24
N GLU A 509 -25.83 9.58 -14.43
CA GLU A 509 -26.67 10.78 -14.61
C GLU A 509 -28.12 10.52 -14.18
N GLU A 510 -28.64 9.34 -14.45
CA GLU A 510 -29.97 8.91 -14.01
C GLU A 510 -30.03 8.73 -12.49
N LEU A 511 -29.05 8.06 -11.88
CA LEU A 511 -28.95 7.89 -10.43
C LEU A 511 -28.91 9.25 -9.70
N VAL A 512 -28.08 10.17 -10.18
CA VAL A 512 -27.99 11.56 -9.67
C VAL A 512 -29.30 12.31 -9.91
N GLY A 513 -29.96 12.12 -11.05
CA GLY A 513 -31.27 12.70 -11.34
C GLY A 513 -32.33 12.27 -10.33
N ILE A 514 -32.41 10.97 -10.03
CA ILE A 514 -33.35 10.41 -9.05
C ILE A 514 -33.03 10.95 -7.64
N SER A 515 -31.74 11.02 -7.24
CA SER A 515 -31.36 11.56 -5.93
C SER A 515 -31.79 13.03 -5.74
N ARG A 516 -31.75 13.83 -6.80
CA ARG A 516 -32.26 15.22 -6.79
C ARG A 516 -33.78 15.28 -6.65
N GLU A 517 -34.52 14.37 -7.30
CA GLU A 517 -35.98 14.26 -7.13
C GLU A 517 -36.34 13.93 -5.66
N ILE A 518 -35.61 13.03 -5.02
CA ILE A 518 -35.74 12.69 -3.60
C ILE A 518 -35.58 13.93 -2.72
N ILE A 519 -34.51 14.70 -2.96
CA ILE A 519 -34.21 15.93 -2.22
C ILE A 519 -35.34 16.96 -2.40
N ASP A 520 -35.81 17.17 -3.63
CA ASP A 520 -36.88 18.12 -3.91
C ASP A 520 -38.23 17.69 -3.32
N ALA A 521 -38.57 16.40 -3.34
CA ALA A 521 -39.75 15.88 -2.69
C ALA A 521 -39.68 16.08 -1.15
N LYS A 522 -38.52 15.79 -0.55
CA LYS A 522 -38.29 15.98 0.89
C LYS A 522 -38.37 17.45 1.31
N LYS A 523 -37.81 18.39 0.54
CA LYS A 523 -37.95 19.85 0.79
C LYS A 523 -39.41 20.26 0.82
N LYS A 524 -40.19 19.86 -0.19
CA LYS A 524 -41.61 20.21 -0.28
C LYS A 524 -42.41 19.54 0.83
N GLN A 525 -42.08 18.31 1.19
CA GLN A 525 -42.69 17.61 2.33
C GLN A 525 -42.51 18.43 3.62
N ILE A 526 -41.32 18.89 3.91
CA ILE A 526 -41.01 19.72 5.08
C ILE A 526 -41.76 21.05 5.03
N ASP A 527 -41.88 21.68 3.88
CA ASP A 527 -42.66 22.92 3.71
C ASP A 527 -44.16 22.71 3.98
N CYS A 528 -44.73 21.58 3.56
CA CYS A 528 -46.11 21.20 3.90
C CYS A 528 -46.28 20.97 5.40
N MET A 529 -45.30 20.34 6.07
CA MET A 529 -45.31 20.17 7.54
C MET A 529 -45.31 21.51 8.27
N ARG A 530 -44.48 22.46 7.85
CA ARG A 530 -44.41 23.83 8.37
C ARG A 530 -45.72 24.62 8.15
N ALA A 531 -46.40 24.33 7.06
CA ALA A 531 -47.69 24.92 6.74
C ALA A 531 -48.89 24.21 7.40
N SER A 532 -48.65 23.11 8.14
CA SER A 532 -49.67 22.22 8.72
C SER A 532 -50.65 21.66 7.67
N ASP A 533 -50.17 21.46 6.41
CA ASP A 533 -50.94 20.89 5.30
C ASP A 533 -50.64 19.39 5.16
N TYR A 534 -51.49 18.59 5.77
CA TYR A 534 -51.34 17.14 5.82
C TYR A 534 -51.47 16.48 4.44
N ASP A 535 -52.45 16.91 3.62
CA ASP A 535 -52.70 16.32 2.28
C ASP A 535 -51.52 16.61 1.33
N CYS A 536 -50.95 17.81 1.42
CA CYS A 536 -49.73 18.20 0.73
C CYS A 536 -48.57 17.31 1.15
N ASN A 537 -48.32 17.14 2.45
CA ASN A 537 -47.25 16.28 2.98
C ASN A 537 -47.39 14.85 2.48
N MET A 538 -48.59 14.25 2.55
CA MET A 538 -48.81 12.87 2.12
C MET A 538 -48.57 12.69 0.62
N SER A 539 -48.88 13.71 -0.20
CA SER A 539 -48.59 13.69 -1.63
C SER A 539 -47.09 13.64 -1.91
N TYR A 540 -46.32 14.48 -1.25
CA TYR A 540 -44.87 14.50 -1.43
C TYR A 540 -44.16 13.30 -0.74
N ASN A 541 -44.71 12.76 0.33
CA ASN A 541 -44.24 11.51 0.91
C ASN A 541 -44.36 10.33 -0.06
N THR A 542 -45.43 10.27 -0.84
CA THR A 542 -45.60 9.26 -1.88
C THR A 542 -44.55 9.42 -2.99
N ILE A 543 -44.29 10.65 -3.44
CA ILE A 543 -43.28 10.96 -4.46
C ILE A 543 -41.88 10.61 -3.94
N PHE A 544 -41.61 10.93 -2.67
CA PHE A 544 -40.32 10.63 -2.02
C PHE A 544 -40.06 9.12 -1.99
N ASN A 545 -41.01 8.32 -1.52
CA ASN A 545 -40.86 6.86 -1.41
C ASN A 545 -40.73 6.20 -2.80
N ASP A 546 -41.53 6.62 -3.80
CA ASP A 546 -41.39 6.12 -5.17
C ASP A 546 -40.02 6.43 -5.77
N ALA A 547 -39.48 7.61 -5.51
CA ALA A 547 -38.14 7.99 -5.98
C ALA A 547 -37.02 7.20 -5.26
N VAL A 548 -37.18 6.91 -3.96
CA VAL A 548 -36.24 6.07 -3.20
C VAL A 548 -36.23 4.63 -3.75
N ASP A 549 -37.41 4.04 -4.00
CA ASP A 549 -37.52 2.69 -4.58
C ASP A 549 -36.81 2.65 -5.96
N ARG A 550 -37.04 3.66 -6.82
CA ARG A 550 -36.37 3.76 -8.13
C ARG A 550 -34.85 3.94 -8.03
N LEU A 551 -34.37 4.65 -7.01
CA LEU A 551 -32.93 4.83 -6.78
C LEU A 551 -32.24 3.48 -6.56
N PHE A 552 -32.78 2.66 -5.66
CA PHE A 552 -32.25 1.33 -5.36
C PHE A 552 -32.43 0.34 -6.52
N GLU A 553 -33.56 0.37 -7.20
CA GLU A 553 -33.80 -0.48 -8.38
C GLU A 553 -32.79 -0.15 -9.50
N HIS A 554 -32.55 1.14 -9.76
CA HIS A 554 -31.60 1.58 -10.79
C HIS A 554 -30.17 1.16 -10.45
N TYR A 555 -29.76 1.31 -9.19
CA TYR A 555 -28.45 0.86 -8.75
C TYR A 555 -28.29 -0.67 -8.94
N ASN A 556 -29.26 -1.46 -8.55
CA ASN A 556 -29.22 -2.92 -8.72
C ASN A 556 -29.10 -3.32 -10.20
N LEU A 557 -29.80 -2.63 -11.10
CA LEU A 557 -29.65 -2.84 -12.55
C LEU A 557 -28.24 -2.51 -13.05
N MET A 558 -27.59 -1.51 -12.46
CA MET A 558 -26.21 -1.19 -12.78
C MET A 558 -25.26 -2.29 -12.33
N VAL A 559 -25.46 -2.85 -11.12
CA VAL A 559 -24.68 -3.99 -10.60
C VAL A 559 -24.89 -5.24 -11.48
N GLU A 560 -26.12 -5.55 -11.86
CA GLU A 560 -26.42 -6.67 -12.78
C GLU A 560 -25.71 -6.47 -14.13
N SER A 561 -25.80 -5.28 -14.71
CA SER A 561 -25.11 -4.95 -15.96
C SER A 561 -23.60 -5.08 -15.87
N TYR A 562 -23.02 -4.71 -14.72
CA TYR A 562 -21.60 -4.92 -14.47
C TYR A 562 -21.26 -6.42 -14.42
N ASN A 563 -22.00 -7.19 -13.63
CA ASN A 563 -21.79 -8.64 -13.50
C ASN A 563 -21.96 -9.40 -14.83
N ASP A 564 -22.86 -8.94 -15.71
CA ASP A 564 -23.04 -9.53 -17.04
C ASP A 564 -21.92 -9.17 -18.03
N LYS A 565 -21.23 -8.04 -17.80
CA LYS A 565 -20.16 -7.54 -18.66
C LYS A 565 -18.80 -8.18 -18.31
N TYR A 566 -18.56 -8.44 -17.04
CA TYR A 566 -17.29 -8.92 -16.50
C TYR A 566 -17.44 -10.27 -15.77
#